data_241e786ef155188642c72717b460e6d5
#
_entry.id   241e786ef155188642c72717b460e6d5
#
_cell.length_a   1.000
_cell.length_b   1.000
_cell.length_c   1.000
_cell.angle_alpha   90.00
_cell.angle_beta   90.00
_cell.angle_gamma   90.00
#
_symmetry.space_group_name_H-M   'P 1'
#
loop_
_entity.id
_entity.type
_entity.pdbx_description
1 polymer ?
#
loop_
_entity_poly.entity_id
_entity_poly.type
_entity_poly.pdbx_seq_one_letter_code
_entity_poly.pdbx_strand_id
1 'polypeptide(L)'
;MSLENSTLVKLNNAGFKQNDKWLVEGVSFTVRKGKIVTLIGPNGSGKSTTAKIALGIYKNIEGSVEKYTNKIGYVPQKISIDWTLPLRVHDFMLLTENIKDEAIDEALNLTGVIHLKNKNLGNLSGGEFQRVLIARAISKKPELLVLDEPVQGVDY
;
A
#
# COMPACT_ATOMS: atom_id res chain seq x y z
N MET A 1 27.09 -10.78 -3.96
CA MET A 1 25.86 -10.17 -4.50
C MET A 1 26.00 -8.67 -4.34
N SER A 2 26.02 -7.92 -5.45
CA SER A 2 26.19 -6.46 -5.43
C SER A 2 25.00 -5.79 -4.75
N LEU A 3 25.23 -4.71 -4.03
CA LEU A 3 24.22 -3.91 -3.31
C LEU A 3 23.10 -3.40 -4.25
N GLU A 4 23.38 -3.28 -5.54
CA GLU A 4 22.41 -2.88 -6.57
C GLU A 4 21.31 -3.93 -6.81
N ASN A 5 21.62 -5.23 -6.72
CA ASN A 5 20.64 -6.31 -6.90
C ASN A 5 19.59 -6.41 -5.78
N SER A 6 19.70 -5.62 -4.71
CA SER A 6 18.74 -5.59 -3.61
C SER A 6 17.83 -4.37 -3.61
N THR A 7 18.03 -3.41 -4.51
CA THR A 7 17.21 -2.20 -4.62
C THR A 7 15.87 -2.55 -5.25
N LEU A 8 14.77 -2.08 -4.64
CA LEU A 8 13.41 -2.26 -5.15
C LEU A 8 12.88 -0.96 -5.78
N VAL A 9 13.13 0.17 -5.12
CA VAL A 9 12.76 1.51 -5.60
C VAL A 9 13.83 2.51 -5.17
N LYS A 10 14.13 3.46 -6.07
CA LYS A 10 15.05 4.57 -5.79
C LYS A 10 14.44 5.87 -6.30
N LEU A 11 14.38 6.87 -5.44
CA LEU A 11 14.01 8.24 -5.77
C LEU A 11 15.28 9.10 -5.77
N ASN A 12 15.45 9.93 -6.80
CA ASN A 12 16.54 10.89 -6.89
C ASN A 12 15.95 12.28 -7.14
N ASN A 13 16.08 13.15 -6.14
CA ASN A 13 15.59 14.54 -6.16
C ASN A 13 14.14 14.64 -6.68
N ALA A 14 13.30 13.66 -6.28
CA ALA A 14 11.95 13.54 -6.78
C ALA A 14 11.04 14.62 -6.18
N GLY A 15 10.23 15.22 -7.03
CA GLY A 15 9.26 16.25 -6.64
C GLY A 15 7.98 16.17 -7.45
N PHE A 16 6.91 16.72 -6.91
CA PHE A 16 5.62 16.79 -7.58
C PHE A 16 4.91 18.10 -7.28
N LYS A 17 4.48 18.77 -8.36
CA LYS A 17 3.66 19.97 -8.31
C LYS A 17 2.23 19.68 -8.73
N GLN A 18 1.28 20.35 -8.08
CA GLN A 18 -0.11 20.38 -8.49
C GLN A 18 -0.58 21.85 -8.45
N ASN A 19 -1.13 22.36 -9.55
CA ASN A 19 -1.57 23.75 -9.70
C ASN A 19 -0.44 24.75 -9.28
N ASP A 20 0.76 24.55 -9.81
CA ASP A 20 1.98 25.34 -9.54
C ASP A 20 2.45 25.35 -8.07
N LYS A 21 1.82 24.56 -7.20
CA LYS A 21 2.23 24.41 -5.80
C LYS A 21 2.98 23.08 -5.60
N TRP A 22 4.13 23.13 -4.94
CA TRP A 22 4.83 21.96 -4.50
C TRP A 22 4.03 21.19 -3.44
N LEU A 23 3.75 19.92 -3.71
CA LEU A 23 3.25 18.97 -2.72
C LEU A 23 4.41 18.16 -2.11
N VAL A 24 5.47 17.93 -2.89
CA VAL A 24 6.72 17.29 -2.48
C VAL A 24 7.83 17.88 -3.35
N GLU A 25 8.99 18.17 -2.75
CA GLU A 25 10.15 18.73 -3.44
C GLU A 25 11.43 18.05 -2.96
N GLY A 26 12.27 17.63 -3.90
CA GLY A 26 13.65 17.25 -3.66
C GLY A 26 13.87 15.97 -2.85
N VAL A 27 12.92 15.04 -2.84
CA VAL A 27 13.01 13.82 -2.04
C VAL A 27 13.93 12.78 -2.68
N SER A 28 14.88 12.26 -1.89
CA SER A 28 15.80 11.21 -2.33
C SER A 28 15.90 10.12 -1.27
N PHE A 29 15.62 8.87 -1.65
CA PHE A 29 15.85 7.68 -0.82
C PHE A 29 15.86 6.41 -1.66
N THR A 30 16.32 5.31 -1.04
CA THR A 30 16.34 3.98 -1.68
C THR A 30 15.70 2.96 -0.76
N VAL A 31 14.74 2.20 -1.31
CA VAL A 31 14.14 1.04 -0.64
C VAL A 31 14.83 -0.22 -1.13
N ARG A 32 15.37 -1.02 -0.21
CA ARG A 32 16.05 -2.28 -0.51
C ARG A 32 15.27 -3.46 0.03
N LYS A 33 15.45 -4.63 -0.58
CA LYS A 33 14.85 -5.88 -0.13
C LYS A 33 15.19 -6.17 1.34
N GLY A 34 14.18 -6.53 2.14
CA GLY A 34 14.34 -6.81 3.57
C GLY A 34 14.61 -5.58 4.44
N LYS A 35 14.43 -4.36 3.90
CA LYS A 35 14.56 -3.10 4.66
C LYS A 35 13.24 -2.38 4.75
N ILE A 36 13.07 -1.64 5.84
CA ILE A 36 11.91 -0.76 6.07
C ILE A 36 12.39 0.68 5.92
N VAL A 37 11.62 1.47 5.17
CA VAL A 37 11.77 2.93 5.07
C VAL A 37 10.49 3.55 5.59
N THR A 38 10.59 4.44 6.57
CA THR A 38 9.45 5.12 7.18
C THR A 38 9.47 6.60 6.82
N LEU A 39 8.34 7.11 6.32
CA LEU A 39 8.13 8.53 6.09
C LEU A 39 7.43 9.13 7.31
N ILE A 40 8.08 10.05 8.00
CA ILE A 40 7.58 10.69 9.21
C ILE A 40 7.37 12.18 8.95
N GLY A 41 6.29 12.73 9.47
CA GLY A 41 5.98 14.17 9.35
C GLY A 41 4.50 14.45 9.67
N PRO A 42 4.13 15.74 9.85
CA PRO A 42 2.75 16.15 10.12
C PRO A 42 1.83 15.86 8.95
N ASN A 43 0.51 15.99 9.19
CA ASN A 43 -0.47 15.88 8.11
C ASN A 43 -0.23 16.98 7.08
N GLY A 44 -0.34 16.64 5.80
CA GLY A 44 -0.04 17.55 4.69
C GLY A 44 1.45 17.69 4.32
N SER A 45 2.38 17.00 5.00
CA SER A 45 3.82 17.07 4.67
C SER A 45 4.22 16.29 3.41
N GLY A 46 3.30 15.74 2.66
CA GLY A 46 3.59 15.05 1.40
C GLY A 46 3.90 13.56 1.52
N LYS A 47 3.73 12.90 2.68
CA LYS A 47 4.01 11.46 2.88
C LYS A 47 3.29 10.58 1.85
N SER A 48 1.96 10.70 1.74
CA SER A 48 1.16 9.96 0.76
C SER A 48 1.52 10.29 -0.67
N THR A 49 1.86 11.57 -0.95
CA THR A 49 2.34 11.99 -2.28
C THR A 49 3.67 11.33 -2.60
N THR A 50 4.61 11.29 -1.67
CA THR A 50 5.91 10.62 -1.82
C THR A 50 5.75 9.12 -2.05
N ALA A 51 4.87 8.46 -1.30
CA ALA A 51 4.52 7.05 -1.52
C ALA A 51 3.96 6.81 -2.93
N LYS A 52 3.05 7.67 -3.40
CA LYS A 52 2.48 7.59 -4.75
C LYS A 52 3.50 7.87 -5.86
N ILE A 53 4.47 8.76 -5.61
CA ILE A 53 5.63 8.99 -6.51
C ILE A 53 6.45 7.70 -6.59
N ALA A 54 6.82 7.10 -5.46
CA ALA A 54 7.59 5.85 -5.39
C ALA A 54 6.88 4.69 -6.12
N LEU A 55 5.55 4.64 -6.05
CA LEU A 55 4.73 3.67 -6.77
C LEU A 55 4.64 3.94 -8.28
N GLY A 56 5.01 5.16 -8.74
CA GLY A 56 4.88 5.59 -10.13
C GLY A 56 3.43 5.91 -10.53
N ILE A 57 2.58 6.24 -9.55
CA ILE A 57 1.20 6.69 -9.78
C ILE A 57 1.22 8.09 -10.40
N TYR A 58 2.08 8.98 -9.91
CA TYR A 58 2.33 10.27 -10.52
C TYR A 58 3.42 10.15 -11.58
N LYS A 59 3.11 10.57 -12.83
CA LYS A 59 4.02 10.46 -13.98
C LYS A 59 4.77 11.76 -14.24
N ASN A 60 4.16 12.92 -13.99
CA ASN A 60 4.74 14.24 -14.20
C ASN A 60 5.45 14.69 -12.94
N ILE A 61 6.64 14.14 -12.69
CA ILE A 61 7.46 14.44 -11.53
C ILE A 61 8.73 15.17 -11.97
N GLU A 62 9.30 15.99 -11.07
CA GLU A 62 10.68 16.45 -11.19
C GLU A 62 11.62 15.39 -10.59
N GLY A 63 12.88 15.36 -11.04
CA GLY A 63 13.83 14.31 -10.67
C GLY A 63 13.55 12.98 -11.34
N SER A 64 13.83 11.88 -10.64
CA SER A 64 13.62 10.54 -11.19
C SER A 64 13.17 9.50 -10.16
N VAL A 65 12.44 8.49 -10.65
CA VAL A 65 12.09 7.28 -9.89
C VAL A 65 12.49 6.06 -10.72
N GLU A 66 13.31 5.23 -10.12
CA GLU A 66 13.75 3.97 -10.68
C GLU A 66 13.07 2.83 -9.92
N LYS A 67 12.29 2.00 -10.63
CA LYS A 67 11.62 0.82 -10.07
C LYS A 67 12.26 -0.44 -10.62
N TYR A 68 12.66 -1.32 -9.71
CA TYR A 68 13.32 -2.60 -10.03
C TYR A 68 12.40 -3.80 -9.76
N THR A 69 11.17 -3.55 -9.30
CA THR A 69 10.13 -4.58 -9.14
C THR A 69 8.76 -4.05 -9.57
N ASN A 70 7.95 -4.96 -10.09
CA ASN A 70 6.53 -4.73 -10.37
C ASN A 70 5.62 -5.47 -9.36
N LYS A 71 6.22 -6.28 -8.46
CA LYS A 71 5.48 -7.00 -7.40
C LYS A 71 5.30 -6.09 -6.19
N ILE A 72 4.32 -5.19 -6.28
CA ILE A 72 4.07 -4.17 -5.27
C ILE A 72 2.69 -4.38 -4.66
N GLY A 73 2.63 -4.45 -3.33
CA GLY A 73 1.41 -4.33 -2.55
C GLY A 73 1.25 -2.89 -2.06
N TYR A 74 0.05 -2.33 -2.18
CA TYR A 74 -0.25 -0.98 -1.68
C TYR A 74 -1.53 -0.98 -0.86
N VAL A 75 -1.42 -0.43 0.34
CA VAL A 75 -2.56 -0.15 1.23
C VAL A 75 -2.69 1.36 1.34
N PRO A 76 -3.69 1.98 0.67
CA PRO A 76 -3.91 3.42 0.73
C PRO A 76 -4.54 3.83 2.07
N GLN A 77 -4.36 5.09 2.45
CA GLN A 77 -4.97 5.69 3.65
C GLN A 77 -6.50 5.61 3.65
N LYS A 78 -7.13 5.79 2.49
CA LYS A 78 -8.59 5.72 2.33
C LYS A 78 -8.93 4.91 1.10
N ILE A 79 -9.94 4.08 1.25
CA ILE A 79 -10.59 3.37 0.14
C ILE A 79 -12.04 3.78 0.11
N SER A 80 -12.51 4.20 -1.08
CA SER A 80 -13.94 4.43 -1.32
C SER A 80 -14.59 3.11 -1.66
N ILE A 81 -15.42 2.59 -0.76
CA ILE A 81 -16.23 1.40 -0.96
C ILE A 81 -17.69 1.83 -0.82
N ASP A 82 -18.54 1.34 -1.71
CA ASP A 82 -19.97 1.41 -1.52
C ASP A 82 -20.37 0.33 -0.50
N TRP A 83 -20.57 0.74 0.74
CA TRP A 83 -20.91 -0.14 1.86
C TRP A 83 -22.31 -0.75 1.76
N THR A 84 -23.13 -0.31 0.80
CA THR A 84 -24.45 -0.92 0.53
C THR A 84 -24.33 -2.24 -0.23
N LEU A 85 -23.18 -2.50 -0.86
CA LEU A 85 -22.94 -3.76 -1.58
C LEU A 85 -22.77 -4.91 -0.58
N PRO A 86 -23.47 -6.05 -0.78
CA PRO A 86 -23.33 -7.24 0.06
C PRO A 86 -22.04 -8.01 -0.27
N LEU A 87 -20.88 -7.35 -0.09
CA LEU A 87 -19.59 -7.86 -0.47
C LEU A 87 -18.92 -8.54 0.73
N ARG A 88 -18.61 -9.83 0.63
CA ARG A 88 -17.88 -10.58 1.66
C ARG A 88 -16.38 -10.29 1.55
N VAL A 89 -15.64 -10.53 2.64
CA VAL A 89 -14.18 -10.43 2.67
C VAL A 89 -13.54 -11.24 1.54
N HIS A 90 -13.96 -12.50 1.35
CA HIS A 90 -13.46 -13.36 0.28
C HIS A 90 -13.66 -12.73 -1.11
N ASP A 91 -14.87 -12.23 -1.40
CA ASP A 91 -15.21 -11.63 -2.69
C ASP A 91 -14.39 -10.36 -2.94
N PHE A 92 -14.17 -9.57 -1.88
CA PHE A 92 -13.31 -8.39 -1.92
C PHE A 92 -11.85 -8.72 -2.23
N MET A 93 -11.33 -9.83 -1.72
CA MET A 93 -9.96 -10.29 -2.03
C MET A 93 -9.80 -10.60 -3.52
N LEU A 94 -10.86 -11.02 -4.21
CA LEU A 94 -10.87 -11.40 -5.63
C LEU A 94 -11.14 -10.25 -6.60
N LEU A 95 -11.61 -9.06 -6.14
CA LEU A 95 -12.12 -8.00 -7.02
C LEU A 95 -11.19 -7.52 -8.13
N THR A 96 -9.89 -7.65 -7.99
CA THR A 96 -8.93 -7.07 -8.95
C THR A 96 -8.06 -8.09 -9.64
N GLU A 97 -7.99 -9.31 -9.14
CA GLU A 97 -7.12 -10.36 -9.68
C GLU A 97 -7.63 -11.75 -9.29
N ASN A 98 -7.29 -12.71 -10.14
CA ASN A 98 -7.56 -14.12 -9.87
C ASN A 98 -6.49 -14.66 -8.90
N ILE A 99 -6.76 -14.57 -7.59
CA ILE A 99 -5.89 -15.08 -6.53
C ILE A 99 -6.42 -16.44 -6.10
N LYS A 100 -5.54 -17.41 -5.90
CA LYS A 100 -5.93 -18.74 -5.40
C LYS A 100 -6.42 -18.67 -3.96
N ASP A 101 -7.44 -19.47 -3.63
CA ASP A 101 -8.02 -19.51 -2.29
C ASP A 101 -7.00 -19.77 -1.18
N GLU A 102 -6.01 -20.64 -1.45
CA GLU A 102 -4.96 -20.94 -0.49
C GLU A 102 -4.12 -19.70 -0.15
N ALA A 103 -3.85 -18.83 -1.13
CA ALA A 103 -3.09 -17.60 -0.92
C ALA A 103 -3.94 -16.54 -0.17
N ILE A 104 -5.26 -16.54 -0.38
CA ILE A 104 -6.20 -15.73 0.40
C ILE A 104 -6.20 -16.18 1.85
N ASP A 105 -6.33 -17.47 2.09
CA ASP A 105 -6.38 -18.04 3.43
C ASP A 105 -5.06 -17.82 4.18
N GLU A 106 -3.92 -18.01 3.51
CA GLU A 106 -2.59 -17.70 4.06
C GLU A 106 -2.50 -16.22 4.49
N ALA A 107 -2.94 -15.30 3.62
CA ALA A 107 -2.87 -13.87 3.90
C ALA A 107 -3.81 -13.44 5.04
N LEU A 108 -5.04 -13.96 5.07
CA LEU A 108 -6.01 -13.71 6.15
C LEU A 108 -5.54 -14.29 7.50
N ASN A 109 -4.87 -15.46 7.49
CA ASN A 109 -4.25 -16.03 8.68
C ASN A 109 -3.09 -15.16 9.18
N LEU A 110 -2.20 -14.71 8.31
CA LEU A 110 -1.07 -13.84 8.67
C LEU A 110 -1.51 -12.53 9.33
N THR A 111 -2.68 -12.02 8.95
CA THR A 111 -3.25 -10.79 9.52
C THR A 111 -4.24 -11.05 10.66
N GLY A 112 -4.45 -12.34 11.04
CA GLY A 112 -5.31 -12.73 12.17
C GLY A 112 -6.81 -12.55 11.91
N VAL A 113 -7.26 -12.53 10.65
CA VAL A 113 -8.67 -12.27 10.28
C VAL A 113 -9.30 -13.36 9.42
N ILE A 114 -8.75 -14.56 9.39
CA ILE A 114 -9.30 -15.69 8.61
C ILE A 114 -10.75 -16.01 9.00
N HIS A 115 -11.11 -15.85 10.27
CA HIS A 115 -12.47 -16.07 10.77
C HIS A 115 -13.51 -15.11 10.18
N LEU A 116 -13.06 -14.03 9.51
CA LEU A 116 -13.91 -13.04 8.85
C LEU A 116 -14.10 -13.33 7.34
N LYS A 117 -13.48 -14.39 6.79
CA LYS A 117 -13.47 -14.69 5.33
C LYS A 117 -14.85 -14.58 4.69
N ASN A 118 -15.88 -15.09 5.36
CA ASN A 118 -17.26 -15.11 4.85
C ASN A 118 -18.14 -13.97 5.39
N LYS A 119 -17.58 -13.07 6.22
CA LYS A 119 -18.32 -11.94 6.80
C LYS A 119 -18.45 -10.81 5.76
N ASN A 120 -19.59 -10.11 5.78
CA ASN A 120 -19.78 -8.93 4.93
C ASN A 120 -18.85 -7.79 5.39
N LEU A 121 -18.23 -7.09 4.46
CA LEU A 121 -17.31 -5.97 4.74
C LEU A 121 -17.95 -4.88 5.57
N GLY A 122 -19.24 -4.57 5.32
CA GLY A 122 -19.98 -3.54 6.05
C GLY A 122 -20.17 -3.86 7.54
N ASN A 123 -19.92 -5.12 7.96
CA ASN A 123 -20.06 -5.56 9.35
C ASN A 123 -18.71 -5.66 10.07
N LEU A 124 -17.62 -5.18 9.45
CA LEU A 124 -16.29 -5.17 10.05
C LEU A 124 -16.07 -3.90 10.86
N SER A 125 -15.36 -4.02 11.97
CA SER A 125 -14.78 -2.84 12.63
C SER A 125 -13.68 -2.22 11.74
N GLY A 126 -13.34 -0.97 11.98
CA GLY A 126 -12.26 -0.29 11.23
C GLY A 126 -10.94 -1.05 11.28
N GLY A 127 -10.56 -1.58 12.46
CA GLY A 127 -9.35 -2.38 12.62
C GLY A 127 -9.42 -3.74 11.92
N GLU A 128 -10.58 -4.42 11.89
CA GLU A 128 -10.78 -5.65 11.12
C GLU A 128 -10.65 -5.38 9.64
N PHE A 129 -11.29 -4.32 9.15
CA PHE A 129 -11.20 -3.92 7.74
C PHE A 129 -9.77 -3.57 7.34
N GLN A 130 -9.04 -2.84 8.19
CA GLN A 130 -7.64 -2.50 7.95
C GLN A 130 -6.76 -3.76 7.82
N ARG A 131 -6.96 -4.76 8.69
CA ARG A 131 -6.24 -6.05 8.57
C ARG A 131 -6.61 -6.82 7.30
N VAL A 132 -7.87 -6.75 6.86
CA VAL A 132 -8.30 -7.30 5.56
C VAL A 132 -7.62 -6.59 4.40
N LEU A 133 -7.46 -5.26 4.44
CA LEU A 133 -6.71 -4.51 3.42
C LEU A 133 -5.23 -4.93 3.35
N ILE A 134 -4.61 -5.12 4.49
CA ILE A 134 -3.23 -5.62 4.56
C ILE A 134 -3.17 -7.05 4.00
N ALA A 135 -4.09 -7.94 4.40
CA ALA A 135 -4.18 -9.29 3.86
C ALA A 135 -4.25 -9.28 2.33
N ARG A 136 -5.11 -8.42 1.76
CA ARG A 136 -5.25 -8.28 0.32
C ARG A 136 -3.96 -7.81 -0.36
N ALA A 137 -3.24 -6.88 0.25
CA ALA A 137 -1.98 -6.39 -0.30
C ALA A 137 -0.88 -7.46 -0.28
N ILE A 138 -0.82 -8.32 0.76
CA ILE A 138 0.21 -9.36 0.90
C ILE A 138 -0.14 -10.68 0.21
N SER A 139 -1.42 -10.94 -0.10
CA SER A 139 -1.86 -12.19 -0.75
C SER A 139 -1.17 -12.44 -2.11
N LYS A 140 -0.69 -11.37 -2.76
CA LYS A 140 0.06 -11.41 -4.01
C LYS A 140 1.56 -11.66 -3.82
N LYS A 141 2.01 -11.89 -2.59
CA LYS A 141 3.44 -12.07 -2.21
C LYS A 141 4.32 -10.97 -2.80
N PRO A 142 4.03 -9.68 -2.51
CA PRO A 142 4.78 -8.56 -3.06
C PRO A 142 6.24 -8.56 -2.57
N GLU A 143 7.14 -8.03 -3.40
CA GLU A 143 8.53 -7.75 -3.00
C GLU A 143 8.65 -6.42 -2.26
N LEU A 144 7.76 -5.47 -2.58
CA LEU A 144 7.62 -4.17 -1.91
C LEU A 144 6.19 -4.01 -1.40
N LEU A 145 6.02 -3.74 -0.12
CA LEU A 145 4.76 -3.36 0.49
C LEU A 145 4.80 -1.89 0.90
N VAL A 146 3.84 -1.12 0.43
CA VAL A 146 3.68 0.30 0.78
C VAL A 146 2.41 0.46 1.59
N LEU A 147 2.52 1.00 2.81
CA LEU A 147 1.41 1.27 3.72
C LEU A 147 1.31 2.78 3.93
N ASP A 148 0.17 3.37 3.58
CA ASP A 148 -0.09 4.80 3.72
C ASP A 148 -1.03 5.01 4.92
N GLU A 149 -0.46 5.41 6.07
CA GLU A 149 -1.16 5.63 7.35
C GLU A 149 -2.06 4.44 7.78
N PRO A 150 -1.50 3.23 7.94
CA PRO A 150 -2.29 2.01 8.14
C PRO A 150 -3.01 1.92 9.51
N VAL A 151 -2.85 2.89 10.38
CA VAL A 151 -3.42 2.89 11.76
C VAL A 151 -4.47 3.98 11.98
N GLN A 152 -4.91 4.72 10.96
CA GLN A 152 -6.01 5.67 11.11
C GLN A 152 -7.35 4.93 11.20
N GLY A 153 -8.07 5.12 12.31
CA GLY A 153 -9.39 4.52 12.57
C GLY A 153 -9.37 3.35 13.55
N VAL A 154 -8.27 3.10 14.21
CA VAL A 154 -8.23 2.25 15.41
C VAL A 154 -8.44 3.17 16.62
N ASP A 155 -9.69 3.31 17.08
CA ASP A 155 -9.97 3.87 18.38
C ASP A 155 -9.36 2.92 19.44
N TYR A 156 -8.46 3.46 20.27
CA TYR A 156 -7.88 2.77 21.41
C TYR A 156 -8.82 2.83 22.59
#